data_89b4c90d5ac5c24e86c7edd101fa54ad
#
_entry.id   89b4c90d5ac5c24e86c7edd101fa54ad
#
_cell.length_a   1.000
_cell.length_b   1.000
_cell.length_c   1.000
_cell.angle_alpha   90.00
_cell.angle_beta   90.00
_cell.angle_gamma   90.00
#
_symmetry.space_group_name_H-M   'P 1'
#
loop_
_entity.id
_entity.type
_entity.pdbx_description
1 polymer ?
#
loop_
_entity_poly.entity_id
_entity_poly.type
_entity_poly.pdbx_seq_one_letter_code
_entity_poly.pdbx_strand_id
1 'polypeptide(L)'
;MPIKYLHTMVRVKDLEKSQAFYELLGLKERRRIDNEDGRFSLIFMCPPGQDDGHADVELTYNWDGDDALPDDSRHFGHLAYTVENIYETCKMLQENGITINRPPRDGYM
;
A
#
# COMPACT_ATOMS: atom_id res chain seq x y z
N MET A 1 2.51 -29.46 5.59
CA MET A 1 3.17 -28.68 4.58
C MET A 1 3.14 -27.20 4.94
N PRO A 2 4.26 -26.57 5.07
CA PRO A 2 4.26 -25.16 5.45
C PRO A 2 3.74 -24.28 4.31
N ILE A 3 2.92 -23.31 4.69
CA ILE A 3 2.39 -22.32 3.76
C ILE A 3 2.90 -20.97 4.23
N LYS A 4 3.34 -20.15 3.29
CA LYS A 4 3.85 -18.83 3.60
C LYS A 4 3.07 -17.78 2.81
N TYR A 5 2.60 -16.77 3.50
CA TYR A 5 1.89 -15.68 2.84
C TYR A 5 2.91 -14.81 2.09
N LEU A 6 2.70 -14.62 0.81
CA LEU A 6 3.70 -13.98 -0.05
C LEU A 6 3.43 -12.50 -0.27
N HIS A 7 2.24 -12.16 -0.70
CA HIS A 7 1.90 -10.75 -0.92
C HIS A 7 0.39 -10.56 -1.10
N THR A 8 -0.04 -9.31 -0.93
CA THR A 8 -1.37 -8.85 -1.32
C THR A 8 -1.17 -7.86 -2.47
N MET A 9 -1.90 -8.04 -3.55
CA MET A 9 -1.81 -7.17 -4.71
C MET A 9 -2.88 -6.07 -4.63
N VAL A 10 -2.47 -4.85 -4.93
CA VAL A 10 -3.36 -3.69 -4.99
C VAL A 10 -3.16 -3.02 -6.33
N ARG A 11 -4.23 -2.84 -7.08
CA ARG A 11 -4.16 -2.10 -8.35
C ARG A 11 -4.18 -0.61 -8.06
N VAL A 12 -3.32 0.12 -8.75
CA VAL A 12 -3.19 1.56 -8.57
C VAL A 12 -3.23 2.26 -9.92
N LYS A 13 -3.75 3.47 -9.94
CA LYS A 13 -3.80 4.26 -11.17
C LYS A 13 -2.69 5.29 -11.26
N ASP A 14 -2.00 5.56 -10.17
CA ASP A 14 -0.85 6.48 -10.12
C ASP A 14 0.22 5.81 -9.29
N LEU A 15 1.16 5.16 -9.97
CA LEU A 15 2.16 4.32 -9.31
C LEU A 15 3.06 5.14 -8.39
N GLU A 16 3.52 6.30 -8.85
CA GLU A 16 4.44 7.13 -8.07
C GLU A 16 3.77 7.65 -6.81
N LYS A 17 2.53 8.09 -6.93
CA LYS A 17 1.77 8.60 -5.79
C LYS A 17 1.49 7.51 -4.77
N SER A 18 1.13 6.33 -5.24
CA SER A 18 0.86 5.19 -4.36
C SER A 18 2.12 4.72 -3.67
N GLN A 19 3.24 4.64 -4.39
CA GLN A 19 4.51 4.27 -3.79
C GLN A 19 4.92 5.27 -2.71
N ALA A 20 4.78 6.56 -2.99
CA ALA A 20 5.12 7.60 -2.03
C ALA A 20 4.28 7.48 -0.75
N PHE A 21 3.00 7.14 -0.90
CA PHE A 21 2.14 6.92 0.26
C PHE A 21 2.66 5.78 1.14
N TYR A 22 2.98 4.64 0.54
CA TYR A 22 3.47 3.50 1.33
C TYR A 22 4.84 3.79 1.94
N GLU A 23 5.67 4.58 1.25
CA GLU A 23 6.95 5.00 1.82
C GLU A 23 6.78 5.89 3.04
N LEU A 24 5.74 6.72 3.08
CA LEU A 24 5.42 7.50 4.29
C LEU A 24 5.13 6.62 5.49
N LEU A 25 4.56 5.43 5.26
CA LEU A 25 4.31 4.46 6.31
C LEU A 25 5.55 3.65 6.69
N GLY A 26 6.66 3.86 6.00
CA GLY A 26 7.90 3.17 6.29
C GLY A 26 8.16 1.94 5.46
N LEU A 27 7.27 1.61 4.53
CA LEU A 27 7.53 0.50 3.63
C LEU A 27 8.62 0.89 2.64
N LYS A 28 9.36 -0.10 2.16
CA LYS A 28 10.46 0.12 1.21
C LYS A 28 10.23 -0.73 -0.03
N GLU A 29 10.64 -0.21 -1.16
CA GLU A 29 10.62 -1.02 -2.38
C GLU A 29 11.61 -2.16 -2.24
N ARG A 30 11.09 -3.38 -2.31
CA ARG A 30 11.93 -4.57 -2.32
C ARG A 30 12.35 -4.93 -3.73
N ARG A 31 11.43 -4.79 -4.68
CA ARG A 31 11.65 -5.23 -6.03
C ARG A 31 10.69 -4.52 -6.97
N ARG A 32 11.14 -4.27 -8.19
CA ARG A 32 10.32 -3.68 -9.23
C ARG A 32 10.43 -4.52 -10.50
N ILE A 33 9.31 -4.70 -11.19
CA ILE A 33 9.24 -5.38 -12.46
C ILE A 33 8.47 -4.50 -13.44
N ASP A 34 9.07 -4.18 -14.57
CA ASP A 34 8.39 -3.51 -15.67
C ASP A 34 8.26 -4.51 -16.81
N ASN A 35 7.03 -4.81 -17.22
CA ASN A 35 6.77 -5.80 -18.26
C ASN A 35 6.20 -5.10 -19.49
N GLU A 36 7.02 -4.98 -20.53
CA GLU A 36 6.60 -4.27 -21.75
C GLU A 36 5.58 -5.08 -22.55
N ASP A 37 5.73 -6.38 -22.60
CA ASP A 37 4.80 -7.23 -23.34
C ASP A 37 3.41 -7.17 -22.73
N GLY A 38 3.31 -7.23 -21.40
CA GLY A 38 2.04 -7.15 -20.70
C GLY A 38 1.59 -5.72 -20.43
N ARG A 39 2.48 -4.74 -20.62
CA ARG A 39 2.23 -3.32 -20.39
C ARG A 39 1.79 -3.04 -18.97
N PHE A 40 2.61 -3.49 -18.03
CA PHE A 40 2.33 -3.23 -16.62
C PHE A 40 3.62 -3.12 -15.82
N SER A 41 3.52 -2.47 -14.67
CA SER A 41 4.61 -2.37 -13.70
C SER A 41 4.15 -2.91 -12.35
N LEU A 42 5.05 -3.58 -11.67
CA LEU A 42 4.83 -4.09 -10.33
C LEU A 42 5.89 -3.51 -9.41
N ILE A 43 5.47 -3.06 -8.22
CA ILE A 43 6.40 -2.68 -7.17
C ILE A 43 6.02 -3.43 -5.91
N PHE A 44 6.98 -4.19 -5.37
CA PHE A 44 6.78 -4.95 -4.14
C PHE A 44 7.30 -4.12 -2.98
N MET A 45 6.40 -3.68 -2.11
CA MET A 45 6.72 -2.84 -0.97
C MET A 45 6.84 -3.69 0.29
N CYS A 46 8.01 -3.64 0.91
CA CYS A 46 8.31 -4.44 2.10
C CYS A 46 7.96 -3.66 3.36
N PRO A 47 7.21 -4.24 4.30
CA PRO A 47 6.94 -3.58 5.57
C PRO A 47 8.22 -3.27 6.34
N PRO A 48 8.22 -2.19 7.14
CA PRO A 48 9.42 -1.78 7.86
C PRO A 48 9.88 -2.83 8.87
N GLY A 49 11.20 -3.02 8.95
CA GLY A 49 11.80 -3.95 9.90
C GLY A 49 11.58 -5.42 9.59
N GLN A 50 11.09 -5.74 8.41
CA GLN A 50 10.69 -7.11 8.09
C GLN A 50 11.18 -7.50 6.71
N ASP A 51 12.48 -7.52 6.55
CA ASP A 51 13.10 -7.73 5.24
C ASP A 51 12.76 -9.09 4.64
N ASP A 52 12.79 -10.14 5.44
CA ASP A 52 12.52 -11.49 4.97
C ASP A 52 11.44 -12.14 5.81
N GLY A 53 10.65 -13.00 5.16
CA GLY A 53 9.66 -13.77 5.87
C GLY A 53 8.31 -13.09 6.06
N HIS A 54 8.16 -11.85 5.61
CA HIS A 54 6.89 -11.14 5.69
C HIS A 54 6.34 -10.86 4.31
N ALA A 55 5.01 -10.80 4.24
CA ALA A 55 4.33 -10.54 2.98
C ALA A 55 4.51 -9.09 2.56
N ASP A 56 4.67 -8.88 1.27
CA ASP A 56 4.78 -7.55 0.69
C ASP A 56 3.40 -7.03 0.27
N VAL A 57 3.30 -5.72 0.08
CA VAL A 57 2.20 -5.13 -0.66
C VAL A 57 2.69 -4.99 -2.10
N GLU A 58 2.01 -5.66 -3.03
CA GLU A 58 2.38 -5.59 -4.45
C GLU A 58 1.52 -4.54 -5.13
N LEU A 59 2.14 -3.42 -5.54
CA LEU A 59 1.44 -2.39 -6.29
C LEU A 59 1.48 -2.75 -7.77
N THR A 60 0.31 -2.85 -8.38
CA THR A 60 0.20 -3.19 -9.80
C THR A 60 -0.35 -2.00 -10.55
N TYR A 61 0.39 -1.54 -11.55
CA TYR A 61 -0.01 -0.45 -12.39
C TYR A 61 -0.09 -0.92 -13.84
N ASN A 62 -1.27 -0.87 -14.43
CA ASN A 62 -1.46 -1.18 -15.84
C ASN A 62 -1.32 0.10 -16.65
N TRP A 63 -0.38 0.08 -17.60
CA TRP A 63 0.00 1.29 -18.35
C TRP A 63 -1.15 1.88 -19.15
N ASP A 64 -2.09 1.05 -19.58
CA ASP A 64 -3.20 1.50 -20.41
C ASP A 64 -4.39 2.01 -19.59
N GLY A 65 -4.28 2.01 -18.27
CA GLY A 65 -5.16 2.79 -17.41
C GLY A 65 -6.56 2.26 -17.15
N ASP A 66 -6.80 0.98 -17.34
CA ASP A 66 -8.15 0.43 -17.22
C ASP A 66 -8.54 -0.06 -15.84
N ASP A 67 -7.72 0.19 -14.82
CA ASP A 67 -7.96 -0.37 -13.50
C ASP A 67 -8.70 0.55 -12.55
N ALA A 68 -9.15 1.70 -13.02
CA ALA A 68 -9.84 2.65 -12.17
C ALA A 68 -11.25 2.15 -11.87
N LEU A 69 -11.51 1.85 -10.61
CA LEU A 69 -12.85 1.52 -10.16
C LEU A 69 -13.47 2.76 -9.50
N PRO A 70 -14.81 2.87 -9.51
CA PRO A 70 -15.46 3.99 -8.84
C PRO A 70 -15.06 4.06 -7.36
N ASP A 71 -15.00 5.27 -6.82
CA ASP A 71 -14.58 5.47 -5.43
C ASP A 71 -15.49 4.76 -4.44
N ASP A 72 -16.74 4.53 -4.80
CA ASP A 72 -17.69 3.84 -3.93
C ASP A 72 -17.76 2.34 -4.16
N SER A 73 -16.88 1.78 -4.98
CA SER A 73 -16.91 0.36 -5.24
C SER A 73 -16.40 -0.42 -4.04
N ARG A 74 -16.92 -1.63 -3.88
CA ARG A 74 -16.58 -2.49 -2.74
C ARG A 74 -15.72 -3.68 -3.14
N HIS A 75 -14.90 -3.50 -4.15
CA HIS A 75 -14.05 -4.57 -4.66
C HIS A 75 -12.92 -4.94 -3.69
N PHE A 76 -12.66 -4.09 -2.71
CA PHE A 76 -11.51 -4.22 -1.83
C PHE A 76 -11.90 -3.80 -0.41
N GLY A 77 -11.42 -4.52 0.57
CA GLY A 77 -11.66 -4.17 1.96
C GLY A 77 -10.66 -3.14 2.44
N HIS A 78 -9.68 -3.57 3.22
CA HIS A 78 -8.65 -2.66 3.73
C HIS A 78 -7.39 -3.43 4.08
N LEU A 79 -6.30 -2.69 4.21
CA LEU A 79 -5.06 -3.18 4.81
C LEU A 79 -4.92 -2.53 6.17
N ALA A 80 -4.45 -3.28 7.15
CA ALA A 80 -4.28 -2.77 8.51
C ALA A 80 -2.81 -2.83 8.90
N TYR A 81 -2.34 -1.77 9.52
CA TYR A 81 -0.99 -1.67 10.02
C TYR A 81 -1.01 -1.22 11.48
N THR A 82 -0.14 -1.78 12.30
CA THR A 82 0.07 -1.25 13.65
C THR A 82 1.14 -0.17 13.60
N VAL A 83 0.95 0.85 14.42
CA VAL A 83 1.94 1.93 14.57
C VAL A 83 2.13 2.19 16.07
N GLU A 84 3.26 2.78 16.42
CA GLU A 84 3.55 3.06 17.83
C GLU A 84 2.62 4.13 18.41
N ASN A 85 2.37 5.19 17.64
CA ASN A 85 1.54 6.30 18.09
C ASN A 85 0.63 6.73 16.93
N ILE A 86 -0.65 6.36 17.02
CA ILE A 86 -1.59 6.64 15.95
C ILE A 86 -1.82 8.15 15.76
N TYR A 87 -1.78 8.94 16.82
CA TYR A 87 -1.99 10.37 16.72
C TYR A 87 -0.86 11.05 15.96
N GLU A 88 0.39 10.68 16.25
CA GLU A 88 1.53 11.22 15.53
C GLU A 88 1.57 10.76 14.09
N THR A 89 1.22 9.51 13.84
CA THR A 89 1.19 8.97 12.49
C THR A 89 0.16 9.69 11.64
N CYS A 90 -1.04 9.89 12.16
CA CYS A 90 -2.09 10.60 11.43
C CYS A 90 -1.71 12.06 11.17
N LYS A 91 -1.07 12.71 12.13
CA LYS A 91 -0.60 14.09 11.94
C LYS A 91 0.43 14.16 10.81
N MET A 92 1.38 13.25 10.81
CA MET A 92 2.41 13.19 9.76
C MET A 92 1.77 12.97 8.39
N LEU A 93 0.81 12.06 8.30
CA LEU A 93 0.13 11.80 7.04
C LEU A 93 -0.62 13.02 6.55
N GLN A 94 -1.34 13.71 7.43
CA GLN A 94 -2.07 14.92 7.06
C GLN A 94 -1.11 16.02 6.60
N GLU A 95 0.02 16.17 7.25
CA GLU A 95 1.03 17.15 6.85
C GLU A 95 1.60 16.84 5.47
N ASN A 96 1.50 15.61 5.02
CA ASN A 96 1.95 15.18 3.71
C ASN A 96 0.81 15.05 2.71
N GLY A 97 -0.34 15.64 3.00
CA GLY A 97 -1.45 15.71 2.04
C GLY A 97 -2.33 14.48 1.98
N ILE A 98 -2.20 13.57 2.94
CA ILE A 98 -3.04 12.37 2.98
C ILE A 98 -4.32 12.69 3.74
N THR A 99 -5.45 12.32 3.18
CA THR A 99 -6.75 12.52 3.80
C THR A 99 -6.98 11.46 4.87
N ILE A 100 -7.30 11.93 6.09
CA ILE A 100 -7.70 11.03 7.18
C ILE A 100 -9.22 11.10 7.26
N ASN A 101 -9.89 10.03 6.84
CA ASN A 101 -11.34 10.02 6.76
C ASN A 101 -12.01 10.04 8.13
N ARG A 102 -11.36 9.44 9.12
CA ARG A 102 -11.87 9.41 10.48
C ARG A 102 -10.71 9.68 11.43
N PRO A 103 -10.78 10.77 12.21
CA PRO A 103 -9.69 11.11 13.11
C PRO A 103 -9.41 9.99 14.13
N PRO A 104 -8.15 9.85 14.54
CA PRO A 104 -7.82 8.88 15.59
C PRO A 104 -8.48 9.25 16.89
N ARG A 105 -8.81 8.24 17.68
CA ARG A 105 -9.48 8.45 18.96
C ARG A 105 -9.12 7.30 19.89
N ASP A 106 -9.21 7.55 21.16
CA ASP A 106 -9.06 6.48 22.14
C ASP A 106 -10.27 5.56 22.06
N GLY A 107 -10.00 4.29 22.25
CA GLY A 107 -11.09 3.34 22.19
C GLY A 107 -10.55 1.94 21.95
N TYR A 108 -11.44 1.10 21.52
CA TYR A 108 -11.09 -0.27 21.19
C TYR A 108 -11.49 -0.58 19.76
N MET A 109 -10.88 -1.56 19.26
CA MET A 109 -11.18 -2.06 17.92
C MET A 109 -12.41 -2.90 17.92
#